data_96f5fc926da50ed502f56a53bcfe9043
#
_entry.id   96f5fc926da50ed502f56a53bcfe9043
#
_cell.length_a   1.000
_cell.length_b   1.000
_cell.length_c   1.000
_cell.angle_alpha   90.00
_cell.angle_beta   90.00
_cell.angle_gamma   90.00
#
_symmetry.space_group_name_H-M   'P 1'
#
loop_
_entity.id
_entity.type
_entity.pdbx_description
1 polymer ?
#
loop_
_entity_poly.entity_id
_entity_poly.type
_entity_poly.pdbx_seq_one_letter_code
_entity_poly.pdbx_strand_id
1 'polypeptide(L)'
;MDTLLNPADAGATDHEAGEAESTGQPQLTIPGLSRRGFIRGLALAGGGLLAAACAPAAANWTFGPVASTAPIAALPSVAASAMPSAAATAVASPSAAPIASGGPIPAGWTQHDVDARTAVRRYLGNLTPALKGIYGDVAFAKLADILGAADNYPELSAKPAFAQVPNLFLTDALQPLKPTLDGGVKVFNLTIDEINQKIDELKPPVAALGYGGQWPGPTIRVTQGDRVRAVFTNNLKETTGVHFHGVQFDDFFQDGIPFVTQKPITPGETYTYEFTATDAGSLMYHSHHNATDQVGRGLLGAFIVDPKVDPVKYDREYIWISNDSLGGFTINGHGFPATVPVLAAVGETVRIRFMNEGIMMHPWHLHGNVMKIVARDGRPLGTAAFECDTLGVNPGERYDALVTATRAGVWAFHCHILPHVEGTSGMFGMVNTLIVVPEKAHVDAIVKAIIS
;
A
#
# COMPACT_ATOMS: atom_id res chain seq x y z
N MET A 1 -39.04 -54.52 -2.87
CA MET A 1 -38.52 -55.76 -3.45
C MET A 1 -37.02 -55.47 -3.61
N ASP A 2 -36.22 -55.72 -2.58
CA ASP A 2 -35.53 -56.97 -2.26
C ASP A 2 -34.40 -57.20 -3.25
N THR A 3 -33.14 -57.37 -2.92
CA THR A 3 -32.39 -57.87 -1.76
C THR A 3 -30.90 -57.64 -2.06
N LEU A 4 -30.13 -57.11 -1.16
CA LEU A 4 -29.11 -57.77 -0.31
C LEU A 4 -28.24 -58.80 -1.02
N LEU A 5 -26.88 -58.60 -1.03
CA LEU A 5 -25.93 -59.44 -0.26
C LEU A 5 -24.46 -59.14 -0.67
N ASN A 6 -23.61 -58.82 0.33
CA ASN A 6 -22.19 -59.09 0.44
C ASN A 6 -22.02 -60.58 0.94
N PRO A 7 -20.95 -61.33 0.91
CA PRO A 7 -19.58 -60.95 1.28
C PRO A 7 -18.43 -61.77 0.65
N ALA A 8 -17.19 -61.27 0.98
CA ALA A 8 -15.93 -61.96 1.32
C ALA A 8 -15.41 -63.19 0.50
N ASP A 9 -14.16 -63.22 0.06
CA ASP A 9 -13.02 -63.87 0.68
C ASP A 9 -11.81 -64.10 -0.29
N ALA A 10 -10.64 -63.85 0.25
CA ALA A 10 -9.39 -64.55 0.14
C ALA A 10 -8.68 -64.78 -1.21
N GLY A 11 -7.38 -64.42 -1.19
CA GLY A 11 -6.38 -64.96 -2.10
C GLY A 11 -5.04 -64.20 -2.06
N ALA A 12 -4.22 -64.51 -1.08
CA ALA A 12 -2.80 -64.12 -1.04
C ALA A 12 -1.99 -64.94 -2.05
N THR A 13 -1.07 -64.26 -2.78
CA THR A 13 0.13 -64.91 -3.31
C THR A 13 1.30 -63.95 -3.29
N ASP A 14 2.31 -64.31 -2.56
CA ASP A 14 3.66 -63.79 -2.53
C ASP A 14 4.31 -63.80 -3.91
N HIS A 15 5.05 -62.72 -4.26
CA HIS A 15 6.22 -62.84 -5.14
C HIS A 15 7.31 -61.82 -4.72
N GLU A 16 8.48 -62.35 -4.67
CA GLU A 16 9.75 -61.92 -4.13
C GLU A 16 10.32 -60.60 -4.71
N ALA A 17 11.21 -60.10 -3.89
CA ALA A 17 12.05 -58.89 -4.01
C ALA A 17 12.97 -58.87 -5.24
N GLY A 18 13.15 -57.71 -5.79
CA GLY A 18 14.28 -57.32 -6.63
C GLY A 18 14.91 -56.06 -6.02
N GLU A 19 16.08 -56.24 -5.41
CA GLU A 19 16.92 -55.18 -4.90
C GLU A 19 17.48 -54.35 -6.05
N ALA A 20 17.31 -53.00 -5.99
CA ALA A 20 18.06 -52.04 -6.82
C ALA A 20 18.94 -51.22 -5.90
N GLU A 21 20.25 -51.31 -6.10
CA GLU A 21 21.28 -50.55 -5.41
C GLU A 21 21.07 -49.05 -5.50
N SER A 22 21.01 -48.38 -4.34
CA SER A 22 21.07 -46.93 -4.21
C SER A 22 22.50 -46.52 -3.87
N THR A 23 23.12 -45.77 -4.76
CA THR A 23 24.43 -45.14 -4.56
C THR A 23 24.34 -44.08 -3.45
N GLY A 24 25.08 -44.33 -2.37
CA GLY A 24 25.09 -43.51 -1.17
C GLY A 24 25.69 -42.12 -1.33
N GLN A 25 25.01 -41.14 -0.79
CA GLN A 25 25.61 -39.88 -0.36
C GLN A 25 26.12 -40.01 1.09
N PRO A 26 27.27 -39.44 1.46
CA PRO A 26 27.81 -39.55 2.81
C PRO A 26 26.97 -38.75 3.81
N GLN A 27 26.33 -39.45 4.74
CA GLN A 27 25.77 -38.84 5.95
C GLN A 27 26.89 -38.50 6.93
N LEU A 28 27.04 -37.24 7.28
CA LEU A 28 27.85 -36.77 8.40
C LEU A 28 27.16 -37.22 9.70
N THR A 29 27.66 -38.29 10.31
CA THR A 29 27.28 -38.67 11.67
C THR A 29 28.20 -38.00 12.67
N ILE A 30 27.65 -37.10 13.50
CA ILE A 30 28.32 -36.56 14.68
C ILE A 30 28.11 -37.57 15.82
N PRO A 31 29.17 -38.17 16.39
CA PRO A 31 29.01 -39.10 17.50
C PRO A 31 28.72 -38.38 18.81
N GLY A 32 27.69 -38.76 19.51
CA GLY A 32 27.61 -38.64 20.94
C GLY A 32 26.77 -37.60 21.61
N LEU A 33 25.51 -37.39 21.20
CA LEU A 33 24.54 -36.72 22.08
C LEU A 33 23.20 -37.48 22.09
N SER A 34 23.01 -38.35 23.08
CA SER A 34 21.69 -38.94 23.32
C SER A 34 20.75 -37.92 23.94
N ARG A 35 19.44 -37.96 23.60
CA ARG A 35 18.41 -37.09 24.20
C ARG A 35 18.44 -37.05 25.73
N ARG A 36 18.85 -38.11 26.39
CA ARG A 36 19.02 -38.18 27.84
C ARG A 36 20.25 -37.43 28.36
N GLY A 37 21.31 -37.28 27.57
CA GLY A 37 22.51 -36.50 27.92
C GLY A 37 22.24 -34.98 27.83
N PHE A 38 21.42 -34.57 26.85
CA PHE A 38 21.05 -33.17 26.67
C PHE A 38 20.17 -32.65 27.85
N ILE A 39 19.19 -33.46 28.30
CA ILE A 39 18.28 -33.07 29.41
C ILE A 39 19.05 -33.06 30.75
N ARG A 40 20.04 -33.92 30.96
CA ARG A 40 20.87 -33.88 32.18
C ARG A 40 21.88 -32.73 32.19
N GLY A 41 22.34 -32.27 31.04
CA GLY A 41 23.19 -31.06 30.93
C GLY A 41 22.46 -29.76 31.27
N LEU A 42 21.17 -29.63 30.92
CA LEU A 42 20.36 -28.47 31.28
C LEU A 42 20.02 -28.39 32.78
N ALA A 43 19.88 -29.52 33.45
CA ALA A 43 19.54 -29.57 34.89
C ALA A 43 20.71 -29.18 35.82
N LEU A 44 21.96 -29.28 35.35
CA LEU A 44 23.16 -28.89 36.11
C LEU A 44 23.62 -27.45 35.81
N ALA A 45 23.17 -26.82 34.72
CA ALA A 45 23.44 -25.43 34.39
C ALA A 45 22.41 -24.43 34.97
N GLY A 46 21.30 -24.91 35.50
CA GLY A 46 20.20 -24.09 36.01
C GLY A 46 20.35 -23.56 37.45
N GLY A 47 21.39 -23.95 38.17
CA GLY A 47 21.59 -23.58 39.60
C GLY A 47 22.47 -22.38 39.87
N GLY A 48 23.09 -21.74 38.85
CA GLY A 48 24.11 -20.70 39.04
C GLY A 48 23.82 -19.31 38.48
N LEU A 49 22.64 -19.06 37.91
CA LEU A 49 22.36 -17.87 37.09
C LEU A 49 21.26 -16.92 37.65
N LEU A 50 21.03 -16.89 38.93
CA LEU A 50 20.04 -15.97 39.54
C LEU A 50 20.65 -14.76 40.27
N ALA A 51 21.95 -14.43 40.08
CA ALA A 51 22.59 -13.31 40.75
C ALA A 51 23.34 -12.29 39.85
N ALA A 52 23.07 -12.28 38.51
CA ALA A 52 23.77 -11.34 37.61
C ALA A 52 22.85 -10.66 36.58
N ALA A 53 21.65 -10.26 36.99
CA ALA A 53 20.68 -9.60 36.08
C ALA A 53 20.48 -8.11 36.45
N CYS A 54 21.58 -7.30 36.50
CA CYS A 54 21.52 -5.84 36.46
C CYS A 54 22.89 -5.25 36.12
N ALA A 55 23.36 -5.44 34.89
CA ALA A 55 24.38 -4.57 34.28
C ALA A 55 24.12 -4.48 32.78
N PRO A 56 24.11 -3.30 32.15
CA PRO A 56 23.99 -3.19 30.71
C PRO A 56 25.26 -3.73 30.05
N ALA A 57 25.16 -4.88 29.40
CA ALA A 57 26.25 -5.38 28.57
C ALA A 57 26.33 -4.54 27.30
N ALA A 58 27.29 -3.65 27.23
CA ALA A 58 27.72 -3.06 25.97
C ALA A 58 28.27 -4.20 25.10
N ALA A 59 27.55 -4.55 24.02
CA ALA A 59 28.00 -5.51 23.03
C ALA A 59 29.15 -4.86 22.23
N ASN A 60 30.41 -5.15 22.63
CA ASN A 60 31.57 -4.82 21.82
C ASN A 60 31.66 -5.87 20.68
N TRP A 61 31.20 -5.50 19.51
CA TRP A 61 31.45 -6.26 18.28
C TRP A 61 32.90 -5.97 17.83
N THR A 62 33.83 -6.86 18.16
CA THR A 62 35.17 -6.84 17.57
C THR A 62 35.13 -7.71 16.30
N PHE A 63 35.24 -7.09 15.15
CA PHE A 63 35.55 -7.80 13.92
C PHE A 63 36.97 -8.32 13.99
N GLY A 64 37.21 -9.61 13.80
CA GLY A 64 38.53 -10.20 13.69
C GLY A 64 39.33 -9.55 12.53
N PRO A 65 40.66 -9.59 12.57
CA PRO A 65 41.48 -8.99 11.53
C PRO A 65 41.15 -9.66 10.17
N VAL A 66 40.83 -8.81 9.19
CA VAL A 66 40.66 -9.24 7.78
C VAL A 66 42.02 -9.75 7.32
N ALA A 67 42.09 -11.01 6.87
CA ALA A 67 43.29 -11.55 6.28
C ALA A 67 43.74 -10.64 5.11
N SER A 68 44.98 -10.13 5.22
CA SER A 68 45.58 -9.34 4.15
C SER A 68 45.69 -10.18 2.88
N THR A 69 44.89 -9.83 1.88
CA THR A 69 45.07 -10.37 0.53
C THR A 69 46.27 -9.68 -0.12
N ALA A 70 47.07 -10.45 -0.84
CA ALA A 70 48.23 -9.98 -1.57
C ALA A 70 47.90 -8.78 -2.50
N PRO A 71 48.87 -7.89 -2.76
CA PRO A 71 48.66 -6.71 -3.56
C PRO A 71 48.24 -7.07 -4.99
N ILE A 72 47.02 -6.65 -5.36
CA ILE A 72 46.56 -6.68 -6.74
C ILE A 72 47.36 -5.62 -7.51
N ALA A 73 48.05 -6.03 -8.57
CA ALA A 73 48.78 -5.12 -9.44
C ALA A 73 47.89 -3.97 -9.91
N ALA A 74 48.38 -2.74 -9.76
CA ALA A 74 47.66 -1.54 -10.14
C ALA A 74 47.31 -1.55 -11.64
N LEU A 75 46.02 -1.59 -11.95
CA LEU A 75 45.53 -1.25 -13.28
C LEU A 75 45.75 0.26 -13.53
N PRO A 76 46.05 0.69 -14.77
CA PRO A 76 46.31 2.10 -15.04
C PRO A 76 45.06 2.94 -14.69
N SER A 77 45.30 3.97 -13.91
CA SER A 77 44.31 4.99 -13.55
C SER A 77 43.75 5.63 -14.84
N VAL A 78 42.53 5.28 -15.20
CA VAL A 78 41.72 6.13 -16.05
C VAL A 78 41.28 7.30 -15.20
N ALA A 79 41.69 8.52 -15.58
CA ALA A 79 41.29 9.73 -14.89
C ALA A 79 39.76 9.74 -14.76
N ALA A 80 39.28 9.59 -13.52
CA ALA A 80 37.87 9.77 -13.23
C ALA A 80 37.55 11.24 -13.49
N SER A 81 36.89 11.49 -14.63
CA SER A 81 36.16 12.74 -14.80
C SER A 81 35.19 12.80 -13.63
N ALA A 82 35.38 13.75 -12.72
CA ALA A 82 34.51 13.98 -11.60
C ALA A 82 33.09 14.20 -12.16
N MET A 83 32.26 13.18 -12.09
CA MET A 83 30.82 13.39 -12.13
C MET A 83 30.50 14.31 -10.95
N PRO A 84 29.78 15.42 -11.16
CA PRO A 84 29.32 16.19 -10.02
C PRO A 84 28.54 15.24 -9.13
N SER A 85 29.00 15.05 -7.91
CA SER A 85 28.20 14.48 -6.83
C SER A 85 26.90 15.27 -6.85
N ALA A 86 25.84 14.68 -7.35
CA ALA A 86 24.50 15.12 -7.00
C ALA A 86 24.45 14.94 -5.49
N ALA A 87 24.87 15.97 -4.76
CA ALA A 87 24.42 16.14 -3.41
C ALA A 87 22.93 15.89 -3.50
N ALA A 88 22.43 14.85 -2.83
CA ALA A 88 21.02 14.74 -2.55
C ALA A 88 20.69 16.03 -1.79
N THR A 89 20.40 17.09 -2.54
CA THR A 89 19.66 18.21 -2.02
C THR A 89 18.39 17.55 -1.55
N ALA A 90 18.28 17.41 -0.21
CA ALA A 90 16.98 17.23 0.40
C ALA A 90 16.09 18.19 -0.36
N VAL A 91 15.20 17.66 -1.21
CA VAL A 91 14.18 18.45 -1.87
C VAL A 91 13.39 18.98 -0.70
N ALA A 92 13.69 20.22 -0.30
CA ALA A 92 12.88 20.90 0.68
C ALA A 92 11.47 20.81 0.13
N SER A 93 10.62 20.09 0.82
CA SER A 93 9.19 20.00 0.47
C SER A 93 8.77 21.41 0.13
N PRO A 94 8.23 21.68 -1.06
CA PRO A 94 7.85 23.04 -1.41
C PRO A 94 6.94 23.52 -0.29
N SER A 95 7.44 24.49 0.50
CA SER A 95 6.66 25.10 1.56
C SER A 95 5.38 25.58 0.89
N ALA A 96 4.25 24.96 1.25
CA ALA A 96 2.95 25.45 0.80
C ALA A 96 2.91 26.94 1.15
N ALA A 97 2.53 27.77 0.19
CA ALA A 97 2.31 29.19 0.48
C ALA A 97 1.35 29.27 1.69
N PRO A 98 1.62 30.14 2.67
CA PRO A 98 0.75 30.27 3.83
C PRO A 98 -0.69 30.44 3.36
N ILE A 99 -1.59 29.62 3.90
CA ILE A 99 -3.02 29.78 3.62
C ILE A 99 -3.38 31.13 4.25
N ALA A 100 -3.71 32.10 3.42
CA ALA A 100 -4.15 33.39 3.92
C ALA A 100 -5.50 33.24 4.62
N SER A 101 -5.49 32.87 5.89
CA SER A 101 -6.64 32.96 6.76
C SER A 101 -6.74 34.44 7.18
N GLY A 102 -7.70 35.17 6.59
CA GLY A 102 -7.83 36.63 6.72
C GLY A 102 -8.31 37.13 8.09
N GLY A 103 -8.14 36.36 9.18
CA GLY A 103 -8.54 36.71 10.53
C GLY A 103 -7.36 36.80 11.50
N PRO A 104 -7.54 37.50 12.65
CA PRO A 104 -6.50 37.62 13.66
C PRO A 104 -6.17 36.21 14.24
N ILE A 105 -4.88 35.99 14.48
CA ILE A 105 -4.41 34.75 15.15
C ILE A 105 -4.96 34.76 16.57
N PRO A 106 -5.68 33.71 17.04
CA PRO A 106 -6.18 33.63 18.40
C PRO A 106 -5.05 33.75 19.44
N ALA A 107 -5.36 34.30 20.60
CA ALA A 107 -4.38 34.46 21.67
C ALA A 107 -3.78 33.08 22.06
N GLY A 108 -2.46 33.01 22.09
CA GLY A 108 -1.73 31.77 22.40
C GLY A 108 -1.55 30.80 21.22
N TRP A 109 -2.09 31.14 20.04
CA TRP A 109 -1.90 30.35 18.82
C TRP A 109 -0.76 30.91 17.96
N THR A 110 -0.19 30.03 17.14
CA THR A 110 0.77 30.37 16.09
C THR A 110 0.09 30.37 14.71
N GLN A 111 0.77 30.85 13.68
CA GLN A 111 0.30 30.72 12.30
C GLN A 111 0.14 29.24 11.91
N HIS A 112 1.05 28.37 12.37
CA HIS A 112 0.97 26.92 12.16
C HIS A 112 -0.37 26.33 12.68
N ASP A 113 -0.81 26.73 13.87
CA ASP A 113 -2.09 26.27 14.45
C ASP A 113 -3.29 26.71 13.59
N VAL A 114 -3.24 27.94 13.07
CA VAL A 114 -4.29 28.47 12.19
C VAL A 114 -4.32 27.70 10.86
N ASP A 115 -3.15 27.45 10.26
CA ASP A 115 -3.03 26.72 9.00
C ASP A 115 -3.49 25.27 9.16
N ALA A 116 -3.09 24.60 10.23
CA ALA A 116 -3.52 23.25 10.56
C ALA A 116 -5.06 23.15 10.69
N ARG A 117 -5.67 24.07 11.45
CA ARG A 117 -7.12 24.13 11.58
C ARG A 117 -7.82 24.40 10.25
N THR A 118 -7.27 25.27 9.42
CA THR A 118 -7.82 25.59 8.11
C THR A 118 -7.77 24.39 7.17
N ALA A 119 -6.70 23.59 7.20
CA ALA A 119 -6.60 22.36 6.43
C ALA A 119 -7.69 21.35 6.84
N VAL A 120 -7.96 21.19 8.14
CA VAL A 120 -9.04 20.32 8.64
C VAL A 120 -10.43 20.85 8.23
N ARG A 121 -10.66 22.16 8.26
CA ARG A 121 -11.91 22.77 7.78
C ARG A 121 -12.13 22.48 6.30
N ARG A 122 -11.11 22.59 5.47
CA ARG A 122 -11.17 22.26 4.06
C ARG A 122 -11.44 20.78 3.83
N TYR A 123 -10.82 19.94 4.63
CA TYR A 123 -11.03 18.49 4.57
C TYR A 123 -12.47 18.10 4.89
N LEU A 124 -13.04 18.66 5.94
CA LEU A 124 -14.43 18.37 6.33
C LEU A 124 -15.46 19.15 5.49
N GLY A 125 -15.18 20.41 5.17
CA GLY A 125 -16.06 21.24 4.37
C GLY A 125 -17.51 21.20 4.82
N ASN A 126 -18.45 21.15 3.89
CA ASN A 126 -19.89 21.09 4.12
C ASN A 126 -20.39 19.77 4.74
N LEU A 127 -19.50 18.80 5.03
CA LEU A 127 -19.86 17.64 5.84
C LEU A 127 -20.14 18.01 7.29
N THR A 128 -19.61 19.13 7.79
CA THR A 128 -19.77 19.53 9.20
C THR A 128 -21.23 19.54 9.66
N PRO A 129 -22.22 20.08 8.91
CA PRO A 129 -23.63 19.99 9.26
C PRO A 129 -24.18 18.54 9.28
N ALA A 130 -23.72 17.69 8.33
CA ALA A 130 -24.12 16.27 8.32
C ALA A 130 -23.60 15.54 9.56
N LEU A 131 -22.36 15.83 9.99
CA LEU A 131 -21.78 15.28 11.22
C LEU A 131 -22.58 15.66 12.46
N LYS A 132 -23.20 16.87 12.51
CA LYS A 132 -24.11 17.27 13.57
C LYS A 132 -25.29 16.30 13.67
N GLY A 133 -25.96 16.01 12.55
CA GLY A 133 -27.09 15.08 12.54
C GLY A 133 -26.71 13.65 12.92
N ILE A 134 -25.44 13.25 12.73
CA ILE A 134 -24.93 11.92 12.99
C ILE A 134 -24.47 11.75 14.45
N TYR A 135 -23.68 12.69 14.97
CA TYR A 135 -23.06 12.58 16.30
C TYR A 135 -23.85 13.25 17.41
N GLY A 136 -24.90 14.01 17.08
CA GLY A 136 -25.71 14.78 18.00
C GLY A 136 -25.09 16.11 18.43
N ASP A 137 -25.91 16.94 19.11
CA ASP A 137 -25.57 18.33 19.41
C ASP A 137 -24.36 18.49 20.34
N VAL A 138 -24.15 17.59 21.29
CA VAL A 138 -23.03 17.69 22.25
C VAL A 138 -21.68 17.42 21.57
N ALA A 139 -21.59 16.36 20.77
CA ALA A 139 -20.37 16.06 20.03
C ALA A 139 -20.10 17.10 18.96
N PHE A 140 -21.16 17.59 18.29
CA PHE A 140 -21.04 18.65 17.30
C PHE A 140 -20.61 19.98 17.92
N ALA A 141 -21.10 20.35 19.12
CA ALA A 141 -20.66 21.55 19.82
C ALA A 141 -19.15 21.54 20.11
N LYS A 142 -18.61 20.39 20.51
CA LYS A 142 -17.16 20.22 20.68
C LYS A 142 -16.40 20.36 19.36
N LEU A 143 -16.90 19.75 18.29
CA LEU A 143 -16.29 19.87 16.97
C LEU A 143 -16.34 21.33 16.46
N ALA A 144 -17.46 22.03 16.67
CA ALA A 144 -17.60 23.44 16.31
C ALA A 144 -16.66 24.34 17.13
N ASP A 145 -16.40 24.02 18.39
CA ASP A 145 -15.41 24.72 19.23
C ASP A 145 -13.98 24.52 18.66
N ILE A 146 -13.64 23.28 18.28
CA ILE A 146 -12.35 22.96 17.67
C ILE A 146 -12.15 23.68 16.33
N LEU A 147 -13.15 23.62 15.45
CA LEU A 147 -13.06 24.11 14.07
C LEU A 147 -13.46 25.57 13.91
N GLY A 148 -14.20 26.13 14.86
CA GLY A 148 -14.88 27.42 14.79
C GLY A 148 -16.26 27.33 14.13
N ALA A 149 -17.07 28.41 14.30
CA ALA A 149 -18.40 28.46 13.73
C ALA A 149 -18.39 28.62 12.21
N ALA A 150 -19.29 27.95 11.50
CA ALA A 150 -19.33 27.89 10.04
C ALA A 150 -19.48 29.28 9.39
N ASP A 151 -20.22 30.21 10.06
CA ASP A 151 -20.50 31.52 9.53
C ASP A 151 -19.26 32.42 9.37
N ASN A 152 -18.17 32.09 10.07
CA ASN A 152 -16.92 32.84 10.05
C ASN A 152 -15.85 32.25 9.15
N TYR A 153 -16.11 31.09 8.55
CA TYR A 153 -15.12 30.32 7.81
C TYR A 153 -15.72 29.73 6.53
N PRO A 154 -15.48 30.36 5.38
CA PRO A 154 -16.07 29.94 4.11
C PRO A 154 -15.70 28.50 3.70
N GLU A 155 -14.56 27.98 4.15
CA GLU A 155 -14.14 26.60 3.90
C GLU A 155 -15.09 25.55 4.50
N LEU A 156 -15.83 25.86 5.58
CA LEU A 156 -16.82 24.95 6.18
C LEU A 156 -18.17 24.94 5.43
N SER A 157 -18.41 25.91 4.55
CA SER A 157 -19.59 25.94 3.67
C SER A 157 -19.29 25.41 2.27
N ALA A 158 -18.01 25.28 1.91
CA ALA A 158 -17.57 24.72 0.64
C ALA A 158 -17.64 23.18 0.65
N LYS A 159 -17.64 22.56 -0.55
CA LYS A 159 -17.44 21.11 -0.65
C LYS A 159 -16.09 20.72 -0.04
N PRO A 160 -15.99 19.52 0.59
CA PRO A 160 -14.71 19.00 1.04
C PRO A 160 -13.67 19.00 -0.09
N ALA A 161 -12.42 19.25 0.24
CA ALA A 161 -11.35 19.29 -0.74
C ALA A 161 -11.25 17.99 -1.56
N PHE A 162 -11.39 16.83 -0.91
CA PHE A 162 -11.38 15.54 -1.59
C PHE A 162 -12.58 15.34 -2.56
N ALA A 163 -13.70 16.00 -2.35
CA ALA A 163 -14.86 15.91 -3.26
C ALA A 163 -14.63 16.61 -4.62
N GLN A 164 -13.56 17.38 -4.74
CA GLN A 164 -13.16 18.03 -5.98
C GLN A 164 -12.18 17.20 -6.80
N VAL A 165 -11.76 16.08 -6.27
CA VAL A 165 -10.83 15.15 -6.94
C VAL A 165 -11.55 14.43 -8.08
N PRO A 166 -11.03 14.47 -9.32
CA PRO A 166 -11.60 13.73 -10.44
C PRO A 166 -11.62 12.21 -10.17
N ASN A 167 -12.66 11.54 -10.64
CA ASN A 167 -12.82 10.07 -10.53
C ASN A 167 -12.85 9.54 -9.10
N LEU A 168 -13.33 10.34 -8.16
CA LEU A 168 -13.44 9.98 -6.76
C LEU A 168 -14.44 8.84 -6.55
N PHE A 169 -14.00 7.77 -5.90
CA PHE A 169 -14.83 6.69 -5.39
C PHE A 169 -14.77 6.68 -3.86
N LEU A 170 -15.86 7.09 -3.25
CA LEU A 170 -16.00 7.17 -1.79
C LEU A 170 -16.17 5.80 -1.12
N THR A 171 -16.51 4.78 -1.91
CA THR A 171 -16.76 3.42 -1.39
C THR A 171 -15.65 2.44 -1.75
N ASP A 172 -14.94 2.66 -2.87
CA ASP A 172 -13.94 1.74 -3.41
C ASP A 172 -12.62 2.43 -3.77
N ALA A 173 -12.46 3.69 -3.42
CA ALA A 173 -11.33 4.58 -3.65
C ALA A 173 -10.85 4.72 -5.11
N LEU A 174 -10.93 3.66 -5.93
CA LEU A 174 -10.51 3.65 -7.33
C LEU A 174 -11.48 2.84 -8.18
N GLN A 175 -12.07 3.47 -9.20
CA GLN A 175 -13.01 2.78 -10.09
C GLN A 175 -12.29 1.75 -10.97
N PRO A 176 -12.76 0.49 -10.99
CA PRO A 176 -12.19 -0.50 -11.90
C PRO A 176 -12.43 -0.14 -13.37
N LEU A 177 -11.40 -0.30 -14.18
CA LEU A 177 -11.51 -0.19 -15.62
C LEU A 177 -12.39 -1.33 -16.15
N LYS A 178 -13.41 -0.99 -16.94
CA LYS A 178 -14.28 -1.99 -17.54
C LYS A 178 -13.57 -2.65 -18.74
N PRO A 179 -13.38 -3.98 -18.74
CA PRO A 179 -12.80 -4.67 -19.89
C PRO A 179 -13.80 -4.78 -21.04
N THR A 180 -13.30 -4.88 -22.26
CA THR A 180 -14.02 -5.51 -23.37
C THR A 180 -13.75 -7.01 -23.36
N LEU A 181 -14.66 -7.81 -23.94
CA LEU A 181 -14.48 -9.26 -24.02
C LEU A 181 -14.16 -9.67 -25.46
N ASP A 182 -13.12 -10.46 -25.62
CA ASP A 182 -12.71 -11.07 -26.90
C ASP A 182 -12.53 -12.57 -26.70
N GLY A 183 -13.50 -13.38 -27.15
CA GLY A 183 -13.44 -14.85 -26.99
C GLY A 183 -13.26 -15.33 -25.56
N GLY A 184 -13.76 -14.58 -24.55
CA GLY A 184 -13.58 -14.87 -23.12
C GLY A 184 -12.33 -14.25 -22.50
N VAL A 185 -11.45 -13.62 -23.28
CA VAL A 185 -10.32 -12.82 -22.79
C VAL A 185 -10.82 -11.45 -22.34
N LYS A 186 -10.45 -11.00 -21.15
CA LYS A 186 -10.70 -9.64 -20.64
C LYS A 186 -9.64 -8.70 -21.22
N VAL A 187 -10.07 -7.80 -22.10
CA VAL A 187 -9.16 -6.85 -22.77
C VAL A 187 -9.27 -5.48 -22.12
N PHE A 188 -8.14 -4.94 -21.69
CA PHE A 188 -7.98 -3.62 -21.10
C PHE A 188 -7.10 -2.77 -22.02
N ASN A 189 -7.64 -1.65 -22.51
CA ASN A 189 -6.88 -0.71 -23.33
C ASN A 189 -6.56 0.54 -22.52
N LEU A 190 -5.27 0.88 -22.41
CA LEU A 190 -4.78 2.04 -21.69
C LEU A 190 -3.79 2.82 -22.55
N THR A 191 -3.82 4.11 -22.39
CA THR A 191 -2.77 5.00 -22.90
C THR A 191 -1.78 5.31 -21.79
N ILE A 192 -0.57 5.69 -22.16
CA ILE A 192 0.49 6.16 -21.27
C ILE A 192 0.74 7.61 -21.64
N ASP A 193 0.34 8.56 -20.79
CA ASP A 193 0.21 9.96 -21.15
C ASP A 193 1.02 10.89 -20.23
N GLU A 194 1.47 12.02 -20.79
CA GLU A 194 1.83 13.20 -19.98
C GLU A 194 0.54 13.84 -19.46
N ILE A 195 0.43 14.08 -18.15
CA ILE A 195 -0.74 14.68 -17.51
C ILE A 195 -0.37 15.82 -16.59
N ASN A 196 -1.36 16.58 -16.13
CA ASN A 196 -1.22 17.54 -15.05
C ASN A 196 -2.03 17.03 -13.85
N GLN A 197 -1.33 16.63 -12.79
CA GLN A 197 -1.95 16.11 -11.57
C GLN A 197 -2.13 17.20 -10.55
N LYS A 198 -3.35 17.38 -10.05
CA LYS A 198 -3.66 18.21 -8.91
C LYS A 198 -3.53 17.38 -7.63
N ILE A 199 -2.44 17.56 -6.89
CA ILE A 199 -2.18 16.82 -5.65
C ILE A 199 -3.16 17.25 -4.55
N ASP A 200 -3.34 18.55 -4.39
CA ASP A 200 -4.31 19.16 -3.46
C ASP A 200 -4.79 20.51 -4.04
N GLU A 201 -5.79 21.13 -3.44
CA GLU A 201 -6.32 22.42 -3.92
C GLU A 201 -5.44 23.62 -3.56
N LEU A 202 -4.41 23.42 -2.72
CA LEU A 202 -3.54 24.48 -2.23
C LEU A 202 -2.36 24.77 -3.15
N LYS A 203 -2.03 23.82 -4.01
CA LYS A 203 -0.88 23.87 -4.91
C LYS A 203 -1.31 23.86 -6.38
N PRO A 204 -0.54 24.49 -7.27
CA PRO A 204 -0.76 24.33 -8.69
C PRO A 204 -0.59 22.85 -9.09
N PRO A 205 -1.24 22.41 -10.19
CA PRO A 205 -1.01 21.10 -10.75
C PRO A 205 0.47 20.88 -11.08
N VAL A 206 0.95 19.66 -10.87
CA VAL A 206 2.31 19.25 -11.22
C VAL A 206 2.32 18.46 -12.54
N ALA A 207 3.39 18.63 -13.33
CA ALA A 207 3.61 17.81 -14.51
C ALA A 207 3.86 16.36 -14.06
N ALA A 208 3.02 15.44 -14.54
CA ALA A 208 3.00 14.06 -14.11
C ALA A 208 2.84 13.13 -15.32
N LEU A 209 2.81 11.85 -15.07
CA LEU A 209 2.51 10.79 -16.03
C LEU A 209 1.32 9.98 -15.52
N GLY A 210 0.58 9.37 -16.44
CA GLY A 210 -0.58 8.57 -16.03
C GLY A 210 -0.93 7.48 -17.03
N TYR A 211 -1.50 6.40 -16.53
CA TYR A 211 -2.16 5.40 -17.35
C TYR A 211 -3.62 5.81 -17.55
N GLY A 212 -4.09 5.82 -18.80
CA GLY A 212 -5.46 6.21 -19.12
C GLY A 212 -5.78 7.65 -18.70
N GLY A 213 -4.79 8.54 -18.75
CA GLY A 213 -4.92 9.97 -18.45
C GLY A 213 -5.07 10.31 -16.97
N GLN A 214 -4.73 9.40 -16.04
CA GLN A 214 -4.89 9.62 -14.59
C GLN A 214 -3.75 9.01 -13.76
N TRP A 215 -3.55 9.53 -12.57
CA TRP A 215 -2.64 9.03 -11.53
C TRP A 215 -3.41 8.86 -10.20
N PRO A 216 -3.46 7.65 -9.59
CA PRO A 216 -3.01 6.37 -10.16
C PRO A 216 -3.77 6.00 -11.44
N GLY A 217 -3.19 5.12 -12.25
CA GLY A 217 -3.88 4.51 -13.36
C GLY A 217 -5.14 3.77 -12.91
N PRO A 218 -6.11 3.54 -13.81
CA PRO A 218 -7.35 2.84 -13.48
C PRO A 218 -7.07 1.47 -12.86
N THR A 219 -7.84 1.08 -11.84
CA THR A 219 -7.73 -0.26 -11.27
C THR A 219 -8.10 -1.31 -12.31
N ILE A 220 -7.18 -2.22 -12.61
CA ILE A 220 -7.48 -3.43 -13.39
C ILE A 220 -7.95 -4.49 -12.39
N ARG A 221 -9.21 -4.95 -12.52
CA ARG A 221 -9.79 -5.94 -11.60
C ARG A 221 -10.34 -7.14 -12.36
N VAL A 222 -9.88 -8.32 -11.99
CA VAL A 222 -10.23 -9.59 -12.64
C VAL A 222 -10.46 -10.65 -11.57
N THR A 223 -10.97 -11.83 -11.98
CA THR A 223 -11.16 -12.98 -11.11
C THR A 223 -10.07 -14.01 -11.37
N GLN A 224 -9.65 -14.71 -10.34
CA GLN A 224 -8.68 -15.79 -10.45
C GLN A 224 -9.05 -16.80 -11.56
N GLY A 225 -8.13 -17.00 -12.48
CA GLY A 225 -8.27 -17.84 -13.66
C GLY A 225 -8.73 -17.10 -14.91
N ASP A 226 -9.03 -15.80 -14.82
CA ASP A 226 -9.35 -14.99 -16.01
C ASP A 226 -8.13 -14.88 -16.93
N ARG A 227 -8.39 -14.94 -18.22
CA ARG A 227 -7.42 -14.57 -19.25
C ARG A 227 -7.44 -13.07 -19.44
N VAL A 228 -6.30 -12.43 -19.30
CA VAL A 228 -6.11 -10.98 -19.38
C VAL A 228 -5.30 -10.63 -20.63
N ARG A 229 -5.76 -9.61 -21.36
CA ARG A 229 -5.00 -8.94 -22.41
C ARG A 229 -4.96 -7.45 -22.07
N ALA A 230 -3.80 -6.96 -21.64
CA ALA A 230 -3.59 -5.55 -21.33
C ALA A 230 -2.80 -4.89 -22.47
N VAL A 231 -3.41 -3.89 -23.08
CA VAL A 231 -2.87 -3.18 -24.27
C VAL A 231 -2.52 -1.77 -23.86
N PHE A 232 -1.25 -1.41 -24.00
CA PHE A 232 -0.74 -0.09 -23.63
C PHE A 232 -0.20 0.64 -24.88
N THR A 233 -0.71 1.85 -25.13
CA THR A 233 -0.21 2.74 -26.18
C THR A 233 0.63 3.84 -25.56
N ASN A 234 1.90 3.94 -25.94
CA ASN A 234 2.83 4.92 -25.40
C ASN A 234 2.70 6.27 -26.13
N ASN A 235 2.05 7.24 -25.49
CA ASN A 235 1.94 8.62 -25.99
C ASN A 235 3.02 9.55 -25.40
N LEU A 236 3.98 9.01 -24.63
CA LEU A 236 5.10 9.79 -24.10
C LEU A 236 6.09 10.13 -25.22
N LYS A 237 6.98 11.07 -24.94
CA LYS A 237 8.14 11.40 -25.79
C LYS A 237 9.35 10.50 -25.52
N GLU A 238 9.26 9.62 -24.54
CA GLU A 238 10.29 8.69 -24.11
C GLU A 238 9.81 7.24 -24.18
N THR A 239 10.75 6.30 -24.11
CA THR A 239 10.44 4.87 -24.07
C THR A 239 9.96 4.46 -22.69
N THR A 240 9.17 3.36 -22.61
CA THR A 240 8.64 2.82 -21.38
C THR A 240 8.52 1.28 -21.43
N GLY A 241 8.04 0.67 -20.38
CA GLY A 241 7.66 -0.74 -20.26
C GLY A 241 6.74 -0.89 -19.06
N VAL A 242 5.81 -1.85 -19.08
CA VAL A 242 4.85 -2.04 -17.99
C VAL A 242 5.06 -3.41 -17.35
N HIS A 243 5.35 -3.40 -16.05
CA HIS A 243 5.48 -4.59 -15.22
C HIS A 243 4.20 -4.81 -14.41
N PHE A 244 3.71 -6.06 -14.37
CA PHE A 244 2.61 -6.46 -13.49
C PHE A 244 3.19 -7.09 -12.23
N HIS A 245 3.42 -6.27 -11.23
CA HIS A 245 4.08 -6.62 -10.00
C HIS A 245 3.29 -7.64 -9.15
N GLY A 246 3.88 -8.78 -8.91
CA GLY A 246 3.33 -9.88 -8.13
C GLY A 246 2.58 -10.93 -8.96
N VAL A 247 2.40 -10.72 -10.26
CA VAL A 247 1.89 -11.76 -11.18
C VAL A 247 2.96 -12.83 -11.41
N GLN A 248 2.58 -14.10 -11.32
CA GLN A 248 3.43 -15.22 -11.70
C GLN A 248 3.10 -15.61 -13.14
N PHE A 249 3.99 -15.26 -14.05
CA PHE A 249 3.82 -15.55 -15.45
C PHE A 249 4.32 -16.94 -15.81
N ASP A 250 3.57 -17.68 -16.63
CA ASP A 250 4.05 -18.91 -17.27
C ASP A 250 5.07 -18.60 -18.38
N ASP A 251 4.89 -17.45 -19.04
CA ASP A 251 5.78 -16.91 -20.06
C ASP A 251 6.48 -15.66 -19.54
N PHE A 252 7.80 -15.76 -19.28
CA PHE A 252 8.58 -14.65 -18.74
C PHE A 252 8.65 -13.42 -19.69
N PHE A 253 8.35 -13.57 -20.98
CA PHE A 253 8.26 -12.43 -21.90
C PHE A 253 7.08 -11.48 -21.59
N GLN A 254 6.16 -11.89 -20.69
CA GLN A 254 5.07 -11.03 -20.21
C GLN A 254 5.45 -10.19 -18.98
N ASP A 255 6.67 -10.34 -18.46
CA ASP A 255 7.13 -9.69 -17.23
C ASP A 255 7.33 -8.17 -17.36
N GLY A 256 7.52 -7.68 -18.59
CA GLY A 256 7.48 -6.23 -18.86
C GLY A 256 8.78 -5.47 -18.62
N ILE A 257 9.93 -6.14 -18.55
CA ILE A 257 11.22 -5.53 -18.25
C ILE A 257 12.01 -5.22 -19.55
N PRO A 258 12.13 -3.93 -19.94
CA PRO A 258 12.90 -3.55 -21.12
C PRO A 258 14.34 -4.08 -21.07
N PHE A 259 14.80 -4.61 -22.20
CA PHE A 259 16.12 -5.26 -22.42
C PHE A 259 16.35 -6.59 -21.69
N VAL A 260 15.38 -7.07 -20.90
CA VAL A 260 15.43 -8.38 -20.24
C VAL A 260 14.37 -9.31 -20.83
N THR A 261 13.11 -8.92 -20.76
CA THR A 261 11.98 -9.72 -21.20
C THR A 261 11.30 -9.17 -22.45
N GLN A 262 11.53 -7.89 -22.75
CA GLN A 262 10.96 -7.22 -23.95
C GLN A 262 11.86 -6.12 -24.49
N LYS A 263 11.53 -5.59 -25.67
CA LYS A 263 12.03 -4.30 -26.13
C LYS A 263 11.29 -3.18 -25.40
N PRO A 264 11.92 -1.99 -25.20
CA PRO A 264 11.20 -0.83 -24.72
C PRO A 264 10.06 -0.47 -25.68
N ILE A 265 8.94 -0.01 -25.13
CA ILE A 265 7.80 0.50 -25.91
C ILE A 265 8.18 1.93 -26.35
N THR A 266 8.38 2.14 -27.63
CA THR A 266 8.79 3.45 -28.17
C THR A 266 7.61 4.42 -28.26
N PRO A 267 7.86 5.75 -28.38
CA PRO A 267 6.80 6.73 -28.60
C PRO A 267 5.88 6.36 -29.77
N GLY A 268 4.58 6.36 -29.55
CA GLY A 268 3.54 5.98 -30.51
C GLY A 268 3.33 4.47 -30.69
N GLU A 269 4.16 3.64 -30.08
CA GLU A 269 4.02 2.18 -30.16
C GLU A 269 2.95 1.67 -29.19
N THR A 270 2.29 0.58 -29.59
CA THR A 270 1.34 -0.18 -28.75
C THR A 270 1.95 -1.54 -28.41
N TYR A 271 1.93 -1.91 -27.15
CA TYR A 271 2.39 -3.22 -26.66
C TYR A 271 1.28 -3.98 -25.96
N THR A 272 1.27 -5.29 -26.10
CA THR A 272 0.23 -6.15 -25.54
C THR A 272 0.84 -7.19 -24.62
N TYR A 273 0.36 -7.20 -23.38
CA TYR A 273 0.63 -8.25 -22.38
C TYR A 273 -0.56 -9.20 -22.35
N GLU A 274 -0.30 -10.50 -22.43
CA GLU A 274 -1.37 -11.49 -22.39
C GLU A 274 -1.01 -12.67 -21.48
N PHE A 275 -1.76 -12.84 -20.40
CA PHE A 275 -1.49 -13.84 -19.37
C PHE A 275 -2.77 -14.32 -18.68
N THR A 276 -2.66 -15.39 -17.89
CA THR A 276 -3.72 -15.86 -17.01
C THR A 276 -3.48 -15.33 -15.59
N ALA A 277 -4.47 -14.72 -14.97
CA ALA A 277 -4.43 -14.27 -13.59
C ALA A 277 -4.58 -15.48 -12.65
N THR A 278 -3.48 -16.22 -12.40
CA THR A 278 -3.49 -17.47 -11.67
C THR A 278 -3.66 -17.30 -10.17
N ASP A 279 -3.09 -16.25 -9.60
CA ASP A 279 -3.04 -16.01 -8.17
C ASP A 279 -3.93 -14.84 -7.77
N ALA A 280 -4.85 -15.10 -6.83
CA ALA A 280 -5.69 -14.05 -6.26
C ALA A 280 -4.90 -13.19 -5.28
N GLY A 281 -5.16 -11.88 -5.26
CA GLY A 281 -4.51 -10.97 -4.32
C GLY A 281 -4.49 -9.51 -4.75
N SER A 282 -3.87 -8.69 -3.90
CA SER A 282 -3.57 -7.28 -4.14
C SER A 282 -2.22 -7.19 -4.86
N LEU A 283 -2.26 -6.87 -6.13
CA LEU A 283 -1.11 -6.74 -7.03
C LEU A 283 -1.10 -5.32 -7.61
N MET A 284 -0.04 -4.96 -8.33
CA MET A 284 0.16 -3.63 -8.92
C MET A 284 0.57 -3.74 -10.39
N TYR A 285 0.48 -2.65 -11.12
CA TYR A 285 1.17 -2.49 -12.40
C TYR A 285 1.82 -1.12 -12.45
N HIS A 286 3.05 -1.06 -12.95
CA HIS A 286 3.84 0.17 -12.98
C HIS A 286 4.88 0.14 -14.09
N SER A 287 5.48 1.30 -14.38
CA SER A 287 6.60 1.36 -15.31
C SER A 287 7.82 0.62 -14.75
N HIS A 288 8.54 -0.10 -15.61
CA HIS A 288 9.85 -0.68 -15.27
C HIS A 288 10.97 -0.18 -16.20
N HIS A 289 10.82 1.03 -16.73
CA HIS A 289 11.84 1.70 -17.53
C HIS A 289 11.99 3.14 -17.08
N ASN A 290 13.22 3.57 -16.73
CA ASN A 290 13.45 4.84 -16.05
C ASN A 290 12.53 5.00 -14.80
N ALA A 291 12.39 3.90 -14.05
CA ALA A 291 11.30 3.72 -13.07
C ALA A 291 11.30 4.78 -11.97
N THR A 292 12.49 5.25 -11.53
CA THR A 292 12.58 6.33 -10.53
C THR A 292 11.84 7.59 -10.98
N ASP A 293 11.94 7.97 -12.26
CA ASP A 293 11.21 9.09 -12.82
C ASP A 293 9.76 8.70 -13.15
N GLN A 294 9.56 7.65 -13.93
CA GLN A 294 8.24 7.32 -14.48
C GLN A 294 7.24 6.88 -13.41
N VAL A 295 7.62 6.01 -12.48
CA VAL A 295 6.77 5.63 -11.33
C VAL A 295 6.63 6.81 -10.37
N GLY A 296 7.73 7.53 -10.12
CA GLY A 296 7.74 8.73 -9.28
C GLY A 296 6.81 9.83 -9.77
N ARG A 297 6.54 9.89 -11.06
CA ARG A 297 5.64 10.84 -11.71
C ARG A 297 4.23 10.28 -11.94
N GLY A 298 3.94 9.02 -11.57
CA GLY A 298 2.57 8.51 -11.56
C GLY A 298 2.27 7.31 -12.45
N LEU A 299 3.24 6.71 -13.16
CA LEU A 299 3.01 5.47 -13.93
C LEU A 299 2.91 4.26 -13.00
N LEU A 300 1.82 4.20 -12.28
CA LEU A 300 1.48 3.16 -11.30
C LEU A 300 -0.04 2.95 -11.23
N GLY A 301 -0.47 1.76 -10.82
CA GLY A 301 -1.89 1.44 -10.64
C GLY A 301 -2.11 0.09 -9.94
N ALA A 302 -3.32 -0.12 -9.44
CA ALA A 302 -3.69 -1.37 -8.78
C ALA A 302 -4.09 -2.44 -9.80
N PHE A 303 -3.59 -3.65 -9.61
CA PHE A 303 -4.03 -4.86 -10.28
C PHE A 303 -4.62 -5.81 -9.24
N ILE A 304 -5.93 -5.97 -9.22
CA ILE A 304 -6.64 -6.81 -8.24
C ILE A 304 -7.11 -8.08 -8.91
N VAL A 305 -6.72 -9.20 -8.32
CA VAL A 305 -7.23 -10.52 -8.71
C VAL A 305 -8.12 -11.05 -7.59
N ASP A 306 -9.43 -10.98 -7.80
CA ASP A 306 -10.36 -11.53 -6.82
C ASP A 306 -10.30 -13.06 -6.81
N PRO A 307 -10.30 -13.71 -5.63
CA PRO A 307 -10.45 -15.15 -5.56
C PRO A 307 -11.85 -15.56 -6.03
N LYS A 308 -12.00 -16.76 -6.58
CA LYS A 308 -13.32 -17.30 -6.97
C LYS A 308 -14.31 -17.33 -5.80
N VAL A 309 -13.79 -17.53 -4.59
CA VAL A 309 -14.52 -17.41 -3.33
C VAL A 309 -13.61 -16.68 -2.36
N ASP A 310 -14.01 -15.47 -1.94
CA ASP A 310 -13.24 -14.73 -0.96
C ASP A 310 -13.52 -15.28 0.45
N PRO A 311 -12.50 -15.84 1.12
CA PRO A 311 -12.66 -16.31 2.49
C PRO A 311 -12.74 -15.15 3.51
N VAL A 312 -12.29 -13.97 3.11
CA VAL A 312 -12.29 -12.76 3.95
C VAL A 312 -13.62 -12.04 3.82
N LYS A 313 -14.28 -11.79 4.96
CA LYS A 313 -15.55 -11.05 4.99
C LYS A 313 -15.28 -9.60 5.35
N TYR A 314 -15.86 -8.70 4.57
CA TYR A 314 -15.82 -7.26 4.78
C TYR A 314 -17.08 -6.62 4.16
N ASP A 315 -17.43 -5.44 4.63
CA ASP A 315 -18.57 -4.67 4.16
C ASP A 315 -18.18 -3.63 3.11
N ARG A 316 -16.94 -3.10 3.22
CA ARG A 316 -16.38 -2.06 2.35
C ARG A 316 -14.93 -2.35 2.04
N GLU A 317 -14.44 -1.86 0.91
CA GLU A 317 -13.05 -2.01 0.48
C GLU A 317 -12.48 -0.66 0.02
N TYR A 318 -11.21 -0.42 0.36
CA TYR A 318 -10.45 0.72 -0.10
C TYR A 318 -9.09 0.26 -0.61
N ILE A 319 -8.58 0.93 -1.64
CA ILE A 319 -7.23 0.73 -2.16
C ILE A 319 -6.44 1.99 -1.88
N TRP A 320 -5.30 1.86 -1.18
CA TRP A 320 -4.38 2.96 -0.91
C TRP A 320 -3.04 2.68 -1.56
N ILE A 321 -2.73 3.46 -2.61
CA ILE A 321 -1.42 3.43 -3.25
C ILE A 321 -0.66 4.65 -2.77
N SER A 322 0.40 4.43 -1.97
CA SER A 322 1.30 5.47 -1.53
C SER A 322 2.39 5.73 -2.57
N ASN A 323 2.73 7.00 -2.75
CA ASN A 323 3.87 7.45 -3.53
C ASN A 323 4.48 8.70 -2.87
N ASP A 324 5.81 8.82 -2.87
CA ASP A 324 6.56 9.86 -2.15
C ASP A 324 7.64 10.52 -2.98
N SER A 325 7.57 10.35 -4.30
CA SER A 325 8.59 10.85 -5.23
C SER A 325 8.27 12.27 -5.72
N LEU A 326 8.34 12.51 -7.04
CA LEU A 326 8.30 13.84 -7.65
C LEU A 326 7.00 14.61 -7.43
N GLY A 327 5.88 13.93 -7.20
CA GLY A 327 4.58 14.54 -6.87
C GLY A 327 4.43 14.92 -5.39
N GLY A 328 5.35 14.50 -4.53
CA GLY A 328 5.27 14.63 -3.08
C GLY A 328 4.53 13.46 -2.41
N PHE A 329 4.28 13.60 -1.12
CA PHE A 329 3.67 12.55 -0.29
C PHE A 329 2.17 12.39 -0.59
N THR A 330 1.79 11.28 -1.22
CA THR A 330 0.42 11.08 -1.71
C THR A 330 -0.18 9.74 -1.31
N ILE A 331 -1.49 9.73 -1.17
CA ILE A 331 -2.36 8.55 -1.17
C ILE A 331 -3.21 8.65 -2.43
N ASN A 332 -3.11 7.68 -3.33
CA ASN A 332 -3.84 7.66 -4.60
C ASN A 332 -3.63 8.96 -5.42
N GLY A 333 -2.40 9.47 -5.45
CA GLY A 333 -2.04 10.69 -6.21
C GLY A 333 -2.50 12.00 -5.58
N HIS A 334 -3.02 11.98 -4.34
CA HIS A 334 -3.49 13.16 -3.62
C HIS A 334 -2.87 13.29 -2.24
N GLY A 335 -2.64 14.52 -1.81
CA GLY A 335 -2.19 14.88 -0.47
C GLY A 335 -3.31 15.56 0.31
N PHE A 336 -3.29 15.41 1.66
CA PHE A 336 -4.23 16.10 2.54
C PHE A 336 -4.22 17.63 2.26
N PRO A 337 -5.38 18.30 2.19
CA PRO A 337 -6.73 17.83 2.54
C PRO A 337 -7.54 17.19 1.39
N ALA A 338 -6.91 16.78 0.27
CA ALA A 338 -7.59 16.15 -0.85
C ALA A 338 -7.58 14.60 -0.78
N THR A 339 -7.05 13.99 0.28
CA THR A 339 -7.10 12.54 0.53
C THR A 339 -8.50 12.08 0.89
N VAL A 340 -8.97 10.98 0.29
CA VAL A 340 -10.34 10.47 0.47
C VAL A 340 -10.48 9.72 1.79
N PRO A 341 -11.42 10.10 2.68
CA PRO A 341 -11.63 9.41 3.96
C PRO A 341 -12.11 7.97 3.77
N VAL A 342 -11.73 7.10 4.70
CA VAL A 342 -12.35 5.79 4.86
C VAL A 342 -13.66 5.97 5.64
N LEU A 343 -14.78 5.50 5.06
CA LEU A 343 -16.11 5.59 5.67
C LEU A 343 -16.57 4.22 6.13
N ALA A 344 -17.11 4.15 7.34
CA ALA A 344 -17.72 2.93 7.87
C ALA A 344 -18.88 3.26 8.84
N ALA A 345 -19.80 2.34 8.99
CA ALA A 345 -20.75 2.36 10.12
C ALA A 345 -20.22 1.49 11.27
N VAL A 346 -20.70 1.77 12.48
CA VAL A 346 -20.40 0.92 13.64
C VAL A 346 -20.83 -0.51 13.35
N GLY A 347 -19.93 -1.46 13.57
CA GLY A 347 -20.10 -2.88 13.28
C GLY A 347 -19.65 -3.30 11.88
N GLU A 348 -19.47 -2.38 10.93
CA GLU A 348 -18.91 -2.72 9.62
C GLU A 348 -17.41 -3.03 9.72
N THR A 349 -16.96 -3.95 8.87
CA THR A 349 -15.56 -4.27 8.67
C THR A 349 -15.12 -3.70 7.31
N VAL A 350 -14.08 -2.89 7.33
CA VAL A 350 -13.47 -2.30 6.13
C VAL A 350 -12.19 -3.06 5.80
N ARG A 351 -12.04 -3.47 4.53
CA ARG A 351 -10.78 -3.95 3.98
C ARG A 351 -10.02 -2.78 3.37
N ILE A 352 -8.77 -2.61 3.77
CA ILE A 352 -7.86 -1.62 3.16
C ILE A 352 -6.71 -2.39 2.52
N ARG A 353 -6.50 -2.17 1.23
CA ARG A 353 -5.41 -2.73 0.45
C ARG A 353 -4.32 -1.68 0.35
N PHE A 354 -3.29 -1.79 1.19
CA PHE A 354 -2.11 -0.94 1.15
C PHE A 354 -1.16 -1.41 0.05
N MET A 355 -0.69 -0.47 -0.75
CA MET A 355 0.31 -0.68 -1.80
C MET A 355 1.33 0.46 -1.72
N ASN A 356 2.61 0.15 -1.76
CA ASN A 356 3.64 1.17 -1.73
C ASN A 356 4.43 1.19 -3.05
N GLU A 357 4.19 2.23 -3.83
CA GLU A 357 4.89 2.55 -5.08
C GLU A 357 5.87 3.73 -4.90
N GLY A 358 6.16 4.08 -3.65
CA GLY A 358 7.14 5.10 -3.29
C GLY A 358 8.55 4.54 -3.17
N ILE A 359 9.48 5.43 -2.81
CA ILE A 359 10.89 5.11 -2.56
C ILE A 359 11.20 4.92 -1.07
N MET A 360 10.26 5.28 -0.18
CA MET A 360 10.40 5.15 1.27
C MET A 360 9.34 4.21 1.85
N MET A 361 9.62 3.68 3.04
CA MET A 361 8.64 2.96 3.84
C MET A 361 7.61 3.94 4.40
N HIS A 362 6.34 3.51 4.48
CA HIS A 362 5.27 4.27 5.10
C HIS A 362 4.64 3.47 6.24
N PRO A 363 4.91 3.84 7.53
CA PRO A 363 4.22 3.25 8.68
C PRO A 363 2.82 3.89 8.80
N TRP A 364 1.79 3.16 8.42
CA TRP A 364 0.39 3.60 8.51
C TRP A 364 -0.13 3.41 9.92
N HIS A 365 -0.42 4.50 10.63
CA HIS A 365 -0.95 4.50 11.98
C HIS A 365 -2.42 4.91 12.02
N LEU A 366 -3.25 4.05 12.60
CA LEU A 366 -4.68 4.27 12.79
C LEU A 366 -4.99 4.56 14.26
N HIS A 367 -5.49 5.76 14.54
CA HIS A 367 -5.88 6.15 15.87
C HIS A 367 -7.11 5.39 16.37
N GLY A 368 -7.09 4.99 17.64
CA GLY A 368 -8.24 4.46 18.36
C GLY A 368 -8.84 3.14 17.85
N ASN A 369 -8.29 2.53 16.83
CA ASN A 369 -8.71 1.29 16.23
C ASN A 369 -7.48 0.40 15.96
N VAL A 370 -7.73 -0.89 15.66
CA VAL A 370 -6.70 -1.88 15.36
C VAL A 370 -6.95 -2.43 13.97
N MET A 371 -5.88 -2.62 13.22
CA MET A 371 -5.87 -3.29 11.92
C MET A 371 -5.52 -4.76 12.10
N LYS A 372 -6.32 -5.66 11.55
CA LYS A 372 -5.97 -7.08 11.41
C LYS A 372 -5.39 -7.31 10.03
N ILE A 373 -4.11 -7.64 9.95
CA ILE A 373 -3.39 -7.88 8.70
C ILE A 373 -3.64 -9.32 8.26
N VAL A 374 -4.28 -9.48 7.11
CA VAL A 374 -4.77 -10.78 6.61
C VAL A 374 -4.04 -11.30 5.38
N ALA A 375 -3.36 -10.42 4.64
CA ALA A 375 -2.54 -10.82 3.50
C ALA A 375 -1.29 -9.92 3.37
N ARG A 376 -0.24 -10.47 2.77
CA ARG A 376 0.98 -9.77 2.38
C ARG A 376 1.37 -10.18 0.97
N ASP A 377 1.75 -9.22 0.12
CA ASP A 377 2.20 -9.43 -1.26
C ASP A 377 1.24 -10.29 -2.10
N GLY A 378 -0.07 -10.06 -1.91
CA GLY A 378 -1.13 -10.84 -2.55
C GLY A 378 -1.36 -12.23 -1.96
N ARG A 379 -0.62 -12.63 -0.92
CA ARG A 379 -0.73 -13.98 -0.31
C ARG A 379 -1.44 -13.90 1.04
N PRO A 380 -2.46 -14.74 1.27
CA PRO A 380 -3.14 -14.78 2.56
C PRO A 380 -2.21 -15.28 3.66
N LEU A 381 -2.23 -14.63 4.82
CA LEU A 381 -1.42 -15.00 5.98
C LEU A 381 -2.02 -16.19 6.76
N GLY A 382 -3.30 -16.50 6.57
CA GLY A 382 -3.96 -17.59 7.29
C GLY A 382 -3.83 -17.45 8.80
N THR A 383 -3.25 -18.45 9.46
CA THR A 383 -3.01 -18.45 10.91
C THR A 383 -1.89 -17.51 11.36
N ALA A 384 -1.10 -16.96 10.44
CA ALA A 384 -0.09 -15.96 10.71
C ALA A 384 -0.64 -14.51 10.64
N ALA A 385 -1.95 -14.33 10.45
CA ALA A 385 -2.59 -13.04 10.56
C ALA A 385 -2.32 -12.42 11.94
N PHE A 386 -2.03 -11.12 11.98
CA PHE A 386 -1.69 -10.41 13.21
C PHE A 386 -2.41 -9.07 13.31
N GLU A 387 -2.43 -8.50 14.51
CA GLU A 387 -3.03 -7.20 14.76
C GLU A 387 -1.96 -6.15 15.08
N CYS A 388 -2.18 -4.94 14.58
CA CYS A 388 -1.35 -3.77 14.88
C CYS A 388 -2.16 -2.48 14.70
N ASP A 389 -1.73 -1.40 15.30
CA ASP A 389 -2.23 -0.04 15.04
C ASP A 389 -1.33 0.73 14.09
N THR A 390 -0.12 0.22 13.85
CA THR A 390 0.89 0.81 12.97
C THR A 390 1.51 -0.27 12.08
N LEU A 391 1.28 -0.17 10.78
CA LEU A 391 1.77 -1.10 9.77
C LEU A 391 2.83 -0.45 8.89
N GLY A 392 4.06 -0.91 8.96
CA GLY A 392 5.13 -0.51 8.02
C GLY A 392 4.94 -1.20 6.67
N VAL A 393 4.81 -0.43 5.60
CA VAL A 393 4.73 -0.92 4.22
C VAL A 393 5.96 -0.43 3.47
N ASN A 394 6.88 -1.34 3.13
CA ASN A 394 8.09 -0.99 2.38
C ASN A 394 7.79 -0.81 0.88
N PRO A 395 8.70 -0.13 0.12
CA PRO A 395 8.60 -0.05 -1.33
C PRO A 395 8.36 -1.41 -1.98
N GLY A 396 7.34 -1.50 -2.84
CA GLY A 396 6.93 -2.71 -3.53
C GLY A 396 6.06 -3.67 -2.70
N GLU A 397 5.93 -3.52 -1.38
CA GLU A 397 5.07 -4.36 -0.55
C GLU A 397 3.59 -3.98 -0.69
N ARG A 398 2.74 -4.99 -0.53
CA ARG A 398 1.28 -4.86 -0.45
C ARG A 398 0.78 -5.62 0.76
N TYR A 399 -0.19 -5.02 1.47
CA TYR A 399 -0.86 -5.65 2.60
C TYR A 399 -2.37 -5.45 2.51
N ASP A 400 -3.13 -6.46 2.90
CA ASP A 400 -4.57 -6.33 3.13
C ASP A 400 -4.84 -6.31 4.63
N ALA A 401 -5.46 -5.23 5.08
CA ALA A 401 -5.86 -5.02 6.47
C ALA A 401 -7.38 -4.99 6.60
N LEU A 402 -7.90 -5.55 7.68
CA LEU A 402 -9.29 -5.43 8.10
C LEU A 402 -9.38 -4.51 9.30
N VAL A 403 -10.28 -3.54 9.26
CA VAL A 403 -10.61 -2.66 10.37
C VAL A 403 -12.09 -2.84 10.69
N THR A 404 -12.40 -3.37 11.87
CA THR A 404 -13.79 -3.41 12.35
C THR A 404 -14.09 -2.14 13.12
N ALA A 405 -15.02 -1.35 12.60
CA ALA A 405 -15.40 -0.06 13.16
C ALA A 405 -16.26 -0.28 14.42
N THR A 406 -15.70 -0.05 15.60
CA THR A 406 -16.39 -0.34 16.89
C THR A 406 -17.02 0.89 17.53
N ARG A 407 -16.59 2.09 17.18
CA ARG A 407 -16.98 3.35 17.82
C ARG A 407 -17.14 4.46 16.79
N ALA A 408 -18.26 5.15 16.83
CA ALA A 408 -18.48 6.34 16.04
C ALA A 408 -17.43 7.43 16.36
N GLY A 409 -16.97 8.15 15.36
CA GLY A 409 -15.96 9.19 15.51
C GLY A 409 -15.23 9.47 14.20
N VAL A 410 -14.38 10.51 14.23
CA VAL A 410 -13.44 10.85 13.19
C VAL A 410 -12.05 10.51 13.72
N TRP A 411 -11.47 9.44 13.22
CA TRP A 411 -10.21 8.87 13.70
C TRP A 411 -9.09 9.18 12.71
N ALA A 412 -8.02 9.83 13.16
CA ALA A 412 -6.88 10.10 12.29
C ALA A 412 -6.27 8.79 11.79
N PHE A 413 -5.83 8.79 10.53
CA PHE A 413 -5.17 7.66 9.89
C PHE A 413 -4.08 8.20 8.96
N HIS A 414 -2.83 8.06 9.36
CA HIS A 414 -1.73 8.77 8.71
C HIS A 414 -0.43 7.97 8.68
N CYS A 415 0.50 8.37 7.82
CA CYS A 415 1.88 7.89 7.88
C CYS A 415 2.57 8.40 9.14
N HIS A 416 3.29 7.54 9.87
CA HIS A 416 3.96 7.94 11.11
C HIS A 416 5.39 8.47 10.91
N ILE A 417 5.84 8.65 9.68
CA ILE A 417 7.00 9.48 9.37
C ILE A 417 6.50 10.92 9.33
N LEU A 418 6.75 11.67 10.40
CA LEU A 418 6.12 12.99 10.63
C LEU A 418 6.36 14.00 9.50
N PRO A 419 7.56 14.12 8.88
CA PRO A 419 7.74 14.99 7.73
C PRO A 419 6.88 14.67 6.49
N HIS A 420 6.22 13.50 6.45
CA HIS A 420 5.28 13.14 5.37
C HIS A 420 3.85 13.64 5.60
N VAL A 421 3.56 14.15 6.79
CA VAL A 421 2.20 14.46 7.25
C VAL A 421 2.07 15.85 7.85
N GLU A 422 3.15 16.48 8.25
CA GLU A 422 3.16 17.80 8.88
C GLU A 422 4.40 18.59 8.47
N GLY A 423 4.19 19.88 8.20
CA GLY A 423 5.21 20.84 7.82
C GLY A 423 4.98 22.18 8.50
N THR A 424 5.72 23.19 8.06
CA THR A 424 5.62 24.55 8.63
C THR A 424 4.23 25.19 8.50
N SER A 425 3.41 24.73 7.55
CA SER A 425 2.05 25.22 7.29
C SER A 425 0.96 24.26 7.78
N GLY A 426 1.26 23.39 8.77
CA GLY A 426 0.31 22.43 9.32
C GLY A 426 0.31 21.08 8.60
N MET A 427 -0.81 20.35 8.70
CA MET A 427 -0.96 19.00 8.12
C MET A 427 -1.04 19.04 6.60
N PHE A 428 -0.38 18.10 5.95
CA PHE A 428 -0.37 17.90 4.50
C PHE A 428 -0.05 16.42 4.17
N GLY A 429 -0.01 16.08 2.88
CA GLY A 429 0.55 14.82 2.39
C GLY A 429 -0.26 13.60 2.83
N MET A 430 0.41 12.64 3.48
CA MET A 430 -0.13 11.31 3.81
C MET A 430 -0.97 11.28 5.09
N VAL A 431 -1.91 12.21 5.19
CA VAL A 431 -2.93 12.26 6.24
C VAL A 431 -4.27 11.86 5.68
N ASN A 432 -5.01 11.07 6.42
CA ASN A 432 -6.37 10.65 6.11
C ASN A 432 -7.18 10.47 7.41
N THR A 433 -8.43 10.05 7.32
CA THR A 433 -9.27 9.69 8.47
C THR A 433 -10.09 8.43 8.19
N LEU A 434 -10.42 7.72 9.27
CA LEU A 434 -11.52 6.78 9.32
C LEU A 434 -12.71 7.51 9.97
N ILE A 435 -13.75 7.79 9.20
CA ILE A 435 -15.01 8.37 9.68
C ILE A 435 -15.99 7.23 9.94
N VAL A 436 -16.25 6.97 11.22
CA VAL A 436 -17.19 5.94 11.65
C VAL A 436 -18.49 6.61 12.08
N VAL A 437 -19.58 6.24 11.43
CA VAL A 437 -20.93 6.73 11.71
C VAL A 437 -21.74 5.68 12.50
N PRO A 438 -22.77 6.10 13.26
CA PRO A 438 -23.56 5.14 14.05
C PRO A 438 -24.26 4.06 13.21
N GLU A 439 -24.77 4.43 12.03
CA GLU A 439 -25.59 3.54 11.19
C GLU A 439 -25.20 3.60 9.71
N LYS A 440 -25.41 2.52 8.98
CA LYS A 440 -25.08 2.40 7.56
C LYS A 440 -25.77 3.47 6.69
N ALA A 441 -27.00 3.82 6.98
CA ALA A 441 -27.74 4.87 6.26
C ALA A 441 -27.04 6.24 6.31
N HIS A 442 -26.27 6.50 7.37
CA HIS A 442 -25.48 7.74 7.49
C HIS A 442 -24.28 7.78 6.56
N VAL A 443 -23.66 6.63 6.23
CA VAL A 443 -22.61 6.56 5.22
C VAL A 443 -23.16 7.04 3.88
N ASP A 444 -24.34 6.51 3.48
CA ASP A 444 -24.98 6.89 2.22
C ASP A 444 -25.35 8.38 2.19
N ALA A 445 -25.75 8.95 3.34
CA ALA A 445 -26.03 10.37 3.48
C ALA A 445 -24.76 11.23 3.28
N ILE A 446 -23.61 10.82 3.85
CA ILE A 446 -22.32 11.48 3.65
C ILE A 446 -21.90 11.40 2.18
N VAL A 447 -21.95 10.20 1.58
CA VAL A 447 -21.61 10.00 0.17
C VAL A 447 -22.48 10.91 -0.71
N LYS A 448 -23.79 10.96 -0.47
CA LYS A 448 -24.70 11.85 -1.21
C LYS A 448 -24.34 13.31 -1.02
N ALA A 449 -24.02 13.76 0.19
CA ALA A 449 -23.64 15.15 0.46
C ALA A 449 -22.33 15.55 -0.23
N ILE A 450 -21.43 14.60 -0.47
CA ILE A 450 -20.16 14.85 -1.17
C ILE A 450 -20.36 14.94 -2.69
N ILE A 451 -21.20 14.04 -3.25
CA ILE A 451 -21.42 13.93 -4.71
C ILE A 451 -22.36 15.03 -5.21
N SER A 452 -23.35 15.46 -4.41
CA SER A 452 -24.28 16.54 -4.76
C SER A 452 -23.61 17.91 -4.74
#